data_7fe08ede312ea7bb204acc5a3d3a024c
#
_entry.id   7fe08ede312ea7bb204acc5a3d3a024c
#
_cell.length_a   1.000
_cell.length_b   1.000
_cell.length_c   1.000
_cell.angle_alpha   90.00
_cell.angle_beta   90.00
_cell.angle_gamma   90.00
#
_symmetry.space_group_name_H-M   'P 1'
#
loop_
_entity.id
_entity.type
_entity.pdbx_description
1 polymer ?
#
loop_
_entity_poly.entity_id
_entity_poly.type
_entity_poly.pdbx_seq_one_letter_code
_entity_poly.pdbx_strand_id
1 'polypeptide(L)'
;MENISLPIVEIFTSVQGEGAHMGRFVTFVRLAGCNLACPWCDTKESWNVNNVGRMTIPAIVHSVTTYQVVITGGEPTIHGDLANLVHALKKAGHYISIETNGTNPVPREIDWVTVSPKEQNGFKIHPLLHVDELKYVV
;
A
#
# COMPACT_ATOMS: atom_id res chain seq x y z
N MET A 1 3.35 -4.26 -19.64
CA MET A 1 3.35 -4.41 -18.17
C MET A 1 4.21 -5.57 -17.65
N GLU A 2 4.54 -6.52 -18.47
CA GLU A 2 5.29 -7.72 -18.03
C GLU A 2 6.69 -7.38 -17.49
N ASN A 3 7.30 -6.29 -17.97
CA ASN A 3 8.65 -5.89 -17.55
C ASN A 3 8.65 -4.92 -16.37
N ILE A 4 7.49 -4.46 -15.94
CA ILE A 4 7.39 -3.52 -14.81
C ILE A 4 7.51 -4.31 -13.52
N SER A 5 8.40 -3.86 -12.64
CA SER A 5 8.58 -4.46 -11.33
C SER A 5 8.50 -3.41 -10.23
N LEU A 6 8.16 -3.86 -9.03
CA LEU A 6 8.09 -3.03 -7.84
C LEU A 6 8.92 -3.64 -6.72
N PRO A 7 9.49 -2.81 -5.84
CA PRO A 7 10.25 -3.33 -4.70
C PRO A 7 9.28 -3.86 -3.64
N ILE A 8 9.39 -5.15 -3.33
CA ILE A 8 8.48 -5.85 -2.42
C ILE A 8 9.24 -6.26 -1.16
N VAL A 9 8.77 -5.81 0.00
CA VAL A 9 9.29 -6.28 1.29
C VAL A 9 8.75 -7.68 1.58
N GLU A 10 7.43 -7.83 1.46
CA GLU A 10 6.79 -9.11 1.72
C GLU A 10 5.39 -9.14 1.12
N ILE A 11 4.88 -10.34 0.86
CA ILE A 11 3.49 -10.61 0.51
C ILE A 11 3.05 -11.74 1.42
N PHE A 12 1.98 -11.53 2.18
CA PHE A 12 1.48 -12.56 3.10
C PHE A 12 -0.01 -12.44 3.29
N THR A 13 -0.63 -13.53 3.69
CA THR A 13 -2.07 -13.61 3.94
C THR A 13 -2.31 -13.65 5.44
N SER A 14 -3.26 -12.83 5.90
CA SER A 14 -3.59 -12.76 7.33
C SER A 14 -4.97 -12.15 7.52
N VAL A 15 -5.43 -12.15 8.76
CA VAL A 15 -6.65 -11.46 9.16
C VAL A 15 -6.33 -9.99 9.38
N GLN A 16 -7.14 -9.08 8.82
CA GLN A 16 -7.00 -7.65 9.08
C GLN A 16 -7.30 -7.37 10.55
N GLY A 17 -6.30 -6.85 11.28
CA GLY A 17 -6.36 -6.70 12.73
C GLY A 17 -6.97 -5.39 13.21
N GLU A 18 -7.23 -4.44 12.32
CA GLU A 18 -7.71 -3.11 12.73
C GLU A 18 -8.48 -2.42 11.61
N GLY A 19 -9.17 -1.34 11.97
CA GLY A 19 -9.91 -0.52 11.02
C GLY A 19 -11.26 -1.09 10.64
N ALA A 20 -11.88 -0.48 9.63
CA ALA A 20 -13.23 -0.82 9.18
C ALA A 20 -13.33 -2.24 8.61
N HIS A 21 -12.23 -2.78 8.09
CA HIS A 21 -12.19 -4.11 7.51
C HIS A 21 -11.66 -5.18 8.47
N MET A 22 -11.64 -4.88 9.78
CA MET A 22 -11.18 -5.81 10.80
C MET A 22 -11.93 -7.14 10.71
N GLY A 23 -11.18 -8.23 10.80
CA GLY A 23 -11.73 -9.59 10.72
C GLY A 23 -11.74 -10.20 9.33
N ARG A 24 -11.49 -9.42 8.28
CA ARG A 24 -11.41 -9.95 6.91
C ARG A 24 -10.09 -10.66 6.68
N PHE A 25 -10.16 -11.74 5.92
CA PHE A 25 -8.97 -12.50 5.51
C PHE A 25 -8.46 -11.87 4.21
N VAL A 26 -7.24 -11.33 4.25
CA VAL A 26 -6.71 -10.50 3.16
C VAL A 26 -5.27 -10.87 2.83
N THR A 27 -4.82 -10.51 1.62
CA THR A 27 -3.40 -10.59 1.26
C THR A 27 -2.79 -9.21 1.36
N PHE A 28 -1.75 -9.07 2.17
CA PHE A 28 -0.98 -7.84 2.30
C PHE A 28 0.16 -7.84 1.28
N VAL A 29 0.26 -6.75 0.52
CA VAL A 29 1.38 -6.50 -0.39
C VAL A 29 2.12 -5.30 0.16
N ARG A 30 3.29 -5.54 0.74
CA ARG A 30 4.09 -4.48 1.36
C ARG A 30 5.19 -4.04 0.43
N LEU A 31 5.07 -2.79 -0.04
CA LEU A 31 6.08 -2.15 -0.90
C LEU A 31 7.16 -1.49 -0.05
N ALA A 32 8.38 -1.47 -0.58
CA ALA A 32 9.48 -0.77 0.07
C ALA A 32 9.50 0.71 -0.32
N GLY A 33 10.14 1.53 0.52
CA GLY A 33 10.35 2.95 0.26
C GLY A 33 9.34 3.84 0.97
N CYS A 34 9.83 4.90 1.59
CA CYS A 34 9.00 5.88 2.28
C CYS A 34 9.57 7.27 2.07
N ASN A 35 8.67 8.26 1.85
CA ASN A 35 9.07 9.64 1.65
C ASN A 35 9.17 10.46 2.94
N LEU A 36 8.83 9.88 4.10
CA LEU A 36 8.79 10.62 5.37
C LEU A 36 9.79 10.15 6.42
N ALA A 37 10.22 8.88 6.37
CA ALA A 37 11.18 8.29 7.31
C ALA A 37 10.83 8.57 8.78
N CYS A 38 9.59 8.32 9.18
CA CYS A 38 9.10 8.62 10.52
C CYS A 38 9.81 7.79 11.60
N PRO A 39 10.22 8.40 12.74
CA PRO A 39 10.90 7.65 13.81
C PRO A 39 10.05 6.53 14.41
N TRP A 40 8.74 6.64 14.35
CA TRP A 40 7.79 5.64 14.88
C TRP A 40 7.28 4.67 13.82
N CYS A 41 7.95 4.60 12.66
CA CYS A 41 7.57 3.65 11.64
C CYS A 41 7.91 2.23 12.08
N ASP A 42 6.93 1.31 12.00
CA ASP A 42 7.08 -0.07 12.46
C ASP A 42 8.01 -0.90 11.58
N THR A 43 8.17 -0.52 10.32
CA THR A 43 8.94 -1.30 9.34
C THR A 43 10.01 -0.42 8.70
N LYS A 44 11.08 -0.15 9.44
CA LYS A 44 12.15 0.74 8.98
C LYS A 44 12.90 0.21 7.77
N GLU A 45 13.04 -1.09 7.63
CA GLU A 45 13.68 -1.73 6.48
C GLU A 45 12.97 -1.41 5.17
N SER A 46 11.69 -1.08 5.20
CA SER A 46 10.95 -0.70 4.00
C SER A 46 11.27 0.70 3.50
N TRP A 47 12.07 1.48 4.25
CA TRP A 47 12.54 2.78 3.79
C TRP A 47 13.57 2.66 2.67
N ASN A 48 14.32 1.56 2.64
CA ASN A 48 15.45 1.39 1.71
C ASN A 48 15.09 0.37 0.63
N VAL A 49 14.71 0.88 -0.56
CA VAL A 49 14.33 0.05 -1.70
C VAL A 49 15.48 -0.81 -2.25
N ASN A 50 16.74 -0.46 -1.92
CA ASN A 50 17.89 -1.21 -2.42
C ASN A 50 18.13 -2.51 -1.67
N ASN A 51 17.50 -2.69 -0.50
CA ASN A 51 17.69 -3.87 0.35
C ASN A 51 16.60 -4.93 0.15
N VAL A 52 15.69 -4.73 -0.80
CA VAL A 52 14.58 -5.66 -1.03
C VAL A 52 14.59 -6.17 -2.46
N GLY A 53 13.99 -7.36 -2.64
CA GLY A 53 13.80 -7.92 -3.95
C GLY A 53 12.72 -7.18 -4.74
N ARG A 54 12.76 -7.33 -6.04
CA ARG A 54 11.74 -6.78 -6.92
C ARG A 54 10.91 -7.91 -7.51
N MET A 55 9.60 -7.64 -7.67
CA MET A 55 8.69 -8.58 -8.30
C MET A 55 8.00 -7.89 -9.46
N THR A 56 7.80 -8.62 -10.55
CA THR A 56 7.01 -8.12 -11.68
C THR A 56 5.54 -8.05 -11.27
N ILE A 57 4.77 -7.20 -11.96
CA ILE A 57 3.33 -7.08 -11.68
C ILE A 57 2.61 -8.42 -11.84
N PRO A 58 2.82 -9.20 -12.91
CA PRO A 58 2.20 -10.53 -12.99
C PRO A 58 2.54 -11.45 -11.83
N ALA A 59 3.80 -11.42 -11.35
CA ALA A 59 4.21 -12.24 -10.21
C ALA A 59 3.49 -11.82 -8.93
N ILE A 60 3.33 -10.50 -8.72
CA ILE A 60 2.59 -9.98 -7.55
C ILE A 60 1.13 -10.44 -7.60
N VAL A 61 0.48 -10.28 -8.75
CA VAL A 61 -0.93 -10.67 -8.92
C VAL A 61 -1.10 -12.17 -8.67
N HIS A 62 -0.16 -12.98 -9.18
CA HIS A 62 -0.20 -14.43 -8.99
C HIS A 62 -0.02 -14.83 -7.52
N SER A 63 0.67 -14.02 -6.73
CA SER A 63 0.91 -14.28 -5.31
C SER A 63 -0.30 -13.96 -4.42
N VAL A 64 -1.30 -13.25 -4.93
CA VAL A 64 -2.49 -12.90 -4.18
C VAL A 64 -3.47 -14.08 -4.19
N THR A 65 -3.83 -14.56 -2.99
CA THR A 65 -4.66 -15.76 -2.85
C THR A 65 -6.04 -15.48 -2.27
N THR A 66 -6.34 -14.23 -1.93
CA THR A 66 -7.63 -13.83 -1.36
C THR A 66 -8.33 -12.85 -2.29
N TYR A 67 -9.64 -12.66 -2.06
CA TYR A 67 -10.40 -11.65 -2.82
C TYR A 67 -9.89 -10.23 -2.53
N GLN A 68 -9.69 -9.90 -1.25
CA GLN A 68 -9.25 -8.56 -0.86
C GLN A 68 -7.72 -8.49 -0.75
N VAL A 69 -7.15 -7.43 -1.31
CA VAL A 69 -5.73 -7.11 -1.25
C VAL A 69 -5.57 -5.80 -0.49
N VAL A 70 -4.62 -5.75 0.43
CA VAL A 70 -4.23 -4.53 1.11
C VAL A 70 -2.83 -4.14 0.65
N ILE A 71 -2.72 -3.01 -0.04
CA ILE A 71 -1.42 -2.47 -0.45
C ILE A 71 -0.94 -1.55 0.66
N THR A 72 0.23 -1.84 1.17
CA THR A 72 0.81 -1.13 2.30
C THR A 72 2.32 -1.01 2.09
N GLY A 73 3.05 -0.55 3.06
CA GLY A 73 4.48 -0.51 2.90
C GLY A 73 5.15 0.35 3.95
N GLY A 74 6.21 0.92 3.55
CA GLY A 74 6.67 2.28 3.48
C GLY A 74 5.55 3.24 3.06
N GLU A 75 5.70 3.81 1.90
CA GLU A 75 4.61 4.63 1.32
C GLU A 75 4.36 4.20 -0.12
N PRO A 76 3.26 3.45 -0.36
CA PRO A 76 2.99 2.91 -1.71
C PRO A 76 2.88 3.99 -2.80
N THR A 77 2.37 5.17 -2.47
CA THR A 77 2.08 6.21 -3.47
C THR A 77 3.33 6.89 -4.04
N ILE A 78 4.52 6.63 -3.49
CA ILE A 78 5.76 7.14 -4.09
C ILE A 78 6.13 6.42 -5.39
N HIS A 79 5.54 5.25 -5.64
CA HIS A 79 5.85 4.44 -6.82
C HIS A 79 4.95 4.83 -7.99
N GLY A 80 5.57 5.30 -9.09
CA GLY A 80 4.83 5.67 -10.29
C GLY A 80 4.08 4.50 -10.93
N ASP A 81 4.56 3.28 -10.70
CA ASP A 81 3.95 2.07 -11.26
C ASP A 81 2.83 1.49 -10.38
N LEU A 82 2.49 2.14 -9.27
CA LEU A 82 1.39 1.69 -8.40
C LEU A 82 0.08 1.58 -9.19
N ALA A 83 -0.21 2.55 -10.06
CA ALA A 83 -1.42 2.53 -10.87
C ALA A 83 -1.49 1.29 -11.78
N ASN A 84 -0.35 0.86 -12.32
CA ASN A 84 -0.28 -0.34 -13.15
C ASN A 84 -0.56 -1.60 -12.33
N LEU A 85 -0.04 -1.68 -11.11
CA LEU A 85 -0.33 -2.79 -10.19
C LEU A 85 -1.81 -2.83 -9.83
N VAL A 86 -2.39 -1.70 -9.47
CA VAL A 86 -3.80 -1.60 -9.10
C VAL A 86 -4.68 -2.03 -10.28
N HIS A 87 -4.37 -1.56 -11.48
CA HIS A 87 -5.12 -1.93 -12.67
C HIS A 87 -5.08 -3.44 -12.91
N ALA A 88 -3.91 -4.05 -12.79
CA ALA A 88 -3.76 -5.50 -12.97
C ALA A 88 -4.55 -6.29 -11.92
N LEU A 89 -4.54 -5.86 -10.67
CA LEU A 89 -5.31 -6.50 -9.60
C LEU A 89 -6.81 -6.37 -9.83
N LYS A 90 -7.28 -5.21 -10.26
CA LYS A 90 -8.70 -5.01 -10.58
C LYS A 90 -9.13 -5.90 -11.75
N LYS A 91 -8.29 -5.99 -12.76
CA LYS A 91 -8.55 -6.85 -13.92
C LYS A 91 -8.65 -8.32 -13.51
N ALA A 92 -7.92 -8.71 -12.46
CA ALA A 92 -7.98 -10.07 -11.90
C ALA A 92 -9.14 -10.28 -10.93
N GLY A 93 -9.95 -9.24 -10.66
CA GLY A 93 -11.17 -9.35 -9.86
C GLY A 93 -11.03 -9.06 -8.38
N HIS A 94 -9.94 -8.43 -7.95
CA HIS A 94 -9.71 -8.15 -6.53
C HIS A 94 -10.37 -6.87 -6.05
N TYR A 95 -10.76 -6.87 -4.77
CA TYR A 95 -11.11 -5.67 -4.02
C TYR A 95 -9.81 -5.13 -3.41
N ILE A 96 -9.50 -3.84 -3.63
CA ILE A 96 -8.21 -3.27 -3.27
C ILE A 96 -8.37 -2.17 -2.23
N SER A 97 -7.68 -2.36 -1.08
CA SER A 97 -7.50 -1.33 -0.07
C SER A 97 -6.05 -0.84 -0.11
N ILE A 98 -5.82 0.42 0.25
CA ILE A 98 -4.48 0.96 0.40
C ILE A 98 -4.33 1.61 1.76
N GLU A 99 -3.15 1.48 2.35
CA GLU A 99 -2.72 2.21 3.54
C GLU A 99 -1.64 3.19 3.12
N THR A 100 -1.87 4.47 3.34
CA THR A 100 -0.98 5.54 2.87
C THR A 100 -0.86 6.64 3.92
N ASN A 101 0.23 7.41 3.86
CA ASN A 101 0.39 8.61 4.71
C ASN A 101 -0.39 9.82 4.17
N GLY A 102 -1.00 9.70 2.99
CA GLY A 102 -1.86 10.72 2.44
C GLY A 102 -1.16 11.88 1.75
N THR A 103 0.16 11.82 1.56
CA THR A 103 0.92 12.93 0.95
C THR A 103 0.78 13.01 -0.55
N ASN A 104 0.33 11.94 -1.20
CA ASN A 104 0.14 11.87 -2.65
C ASN A 104 -1.25 11.32 -2.97
N PRO A 105 -1.78 11.61 -4.17
CA PRO A 105 -3.03 10.99 -4.60
C PRO A 105 -2.86 9.49 -4.83
N VAL A 106 -3.97 8.74 -4.78
CA VAL A 106 -3.98 7.30 -5.04
C VAL A 106 -4.67 7.01 -6.38
N PRO A 107 -4.36 5.84 -7.00
CA PRO A 107 -5.07 5.44 -8.22
C PRO A 107 -6.59 5.34 -7.98
N ARG A 108 -7.37 5.76 -8.98
CA ARG A 108 -8.84 5.80 -8.90
C ARG A 108 -9.48 4.43 -8.71
N GLU A 109 -8.82 3.39 -9.16
CA GLU A 109 -9.35 2.03 -9.12
C GLU A 109 -9.27 1.39 -7.73
N ILE A 110 -8.64 2.05 -6.76
CA ILE A 110 -8.59 1.58 -5.38
C ILE A 110 -9.98 1.72 -4.75
N ASP A 111 -10.44 0.66 -4.10
CA ASP A 111 -11.78 0.58 -3.53
C ASP A 111 -11.89 1.22 -2.14
N TRP A 112 -10.80 1.24 -1.38
CA TRP A 112 -10.79 1.75 -0.01
C TRP A 112 -9.45 2.41 0.32
N VAL A 113 -9.51 3.64 0.83
CA VAL A 113 -8.31 4.41 1.17
C VAL A 113 -8.28 4.67 2.67
N THR A 114 -7.28 4.10 3.34
CA THR A 114 -6.99 4.36 4.74
C THR A 114 -5.78 5.27 4.81
N VAL A 115 -5.92 6.41 5.46
CA VAL A 115 -4.84 7.38 5.62
C VAL A 115 -4.36 7.39 7.05
N SER A 116 -3.04 7.23 7.24
CA SER A 116 -2.36 7.43 8.52
C SER A 116 -1.59 8.74 8.40
N PRO A 117 -2.20 9.89 8.75
CA PRO A 117 -1.57 11.16 8.51
C PRO A 117 -0.36 11.39 9.43
N LYS A 118 0.65 12.07 8.90
CA LYS A 118 1.88 12.41 9.63
C LYS A 118 1.94 13.93 9.85
N GLU A 119 0.81 14.53 10.19
CA GLU A 119 0.70 15.98 10.36
C GLU A 119 1.61 16.51 11.46
N GLN A 120 1.86 15.72 12.49
CA GLN A 120 2.78 16.09 13.57
C GLN A 120 4.23 16.26 13.07
N ASN A 121 4.55 15.76 11.89
CA ASN A 121 5.84 15.97 11.24
C ASN A 121 5.82 17.15 10.26
N GLY A 122 4.74 17.93 10.22
CA GLY A 122 4.59 19.03 9.29
C GLY A 122 4.07 18.66 7.91
N PHE A 123 3.73 17.39 7.70
CA PHE A 123 3.19 16.91 6.43
C PHE A 123 1.67 16.94 6.45
N LYS A 124 1.07 17.30 5.31
CA LYS A 124 -0.38 17.42 5.18
C LYS A 124 -0.92 16.41 4.18
N ILE A 125 -2.18 16.01 4.38
CA ILE A 125 -2.91 15.18 3.44
C ILE A 125 -3.10 15.95 2.15
N HIS A 126 -2.90 15.28 1.01
CA HIS A 126 -3.09 15.88 -0.31
C HIS A 126 -4.55 16.35 -0.45
N PRO A 127 -4.79 17.60 -0.89
CA PRO A 127 -6.15 18.18 -0.88
C PRO A 127 -7.14 17.49 -1.82
N LEU A 128 -6.67 16.77 -2.83
CA LEU A 128 -7.53 16.07 -3.79
C LEU A 128 -7.73 14.60 -3.43
N LEU A 129 -7.17 14.14 -2.30
CA LEU A 129 -7.25 12.74 -1.91
C LEU A 129 -8.61 12.43 -1.29
N HIS A 130 -9.27 11.39 -1.83
CA HIS A 130 -10.44 10.79 -1.20
C HIS A 130 -9.98 9.89 -0.07
N VAL A 131 -10.58 10.04 1.12
CA VAL A 131 -10.23 9.27 2.32
C VAL A 131 -11.45 8.55 2.84
N ASP A 132 -11.37 7.22 2.94
CA ASP A 132 -12.44 6.40 3.51
C ASP A 132 -12.26 6.20 5.01
N GLU A 133 -11.01 6.16 5.48
CA GLU A 133 -10.72 5.93 6.89
C GLU A 133 -9.46 6.70 7.30
N LEU A 134 -9.52 7.35 8.46
CA LEU A 134 -8.35 7.98 9.09
C LEU A 134 -7.87 7.09 10.23
N LYS A 135 -6.56 6.90 10.31
CA LYS A 135 -5.92 6.06 11.31
C LYS A 135 -4.72 6.82 11.88
N TYR A 136 -4.81 7.20 13.15
CA TYR A 136 -3.72 7.91 13.82
C TYR A 136 -2.89 6.97 14.68
N VAL A 137 -1.57 7.20 14.68
CA VAL A 137 -0.65 6.50 15.58
C VAL A 137 -0.75 7.17 16.95
N VAL A 138 -1.01 6.40 17.97
CA VAL A 138 -1.18 6.87 19.34
C VAL A 138 0.07 6.59 20.16
#